data_7b3cbc4b6f14f874ba80480b40eeb53e
#
_entry.id   7b3cbc4b6f14f874ba80480b40eeb53e
#
_cell.length_a   1.000
_cell.length_b   1.000
_cell.length_c   1.000
_cell.angle_alpha   90.00
_cell.angle_beta   90.00
_cell.angle_gamma   90.00
#
_symmetry.space_group_name_H-M   'P 1'
#
loop_
_entity.id
_entity.type
_entity.pdbx_description
1 polymer ?
#
loop_
_entity_poly.entity_id
_entity_poly.type
_entity_poly.pdbx_seq_one_letter_code
_entity_poly.pdbx_strand_id
1 'polypeptide(L)'
;MDNPWSGRVSLLVNDVERPMALTLGALAELEVTLGDDTLVALVERFETGAFSSGDVLSLIVAGLRGGGWSVTRSELLSADIAGGPMGAARVAAQLLARAFLLPEERRA
;
A
#
# COMPACT_ATOMS: atom_id res chain seq x y z
N MET A 1 -17.11 -9.86 16.77
CA MET A 1 -16.78 -10.58 15.64
C MET A 1 -15.47 -10.16 15.03
N ASP A 2 -14.72 -11.12 14.70
CA ASP A 2 -13.47 -10.83 14.11
C ASP A 2 -13.61 -10.20 12.79
N ASN A 3 -12.78 -9.26 12.53
CA ASN A 3 -12.71 -8.65 11.25
C ASN A 3 -11.53 -9.27 10.50
N PRO A 4 -11.79 -10.21 9.58
CA PRO A 4 -10.68 -10.85 8.88
C PRO A 4 -9.92 -9.88 8.01
N TRP A 5 -10.45 -8.68 7.83
CA TRP A 5 -9.80 -7.67 7.02
C TRP A 5 -8.96 -6.71 7.83
N SER A 6 -8.91 -6.91 9.14
CA SER A 6 -8.11 -6.06 9.99
C SER A 6 -6.66 -6.15 9.53
N GLY A 7 -6.05 -5.01 9.23
CA GLY A 7 -4.69 -4.94 8.74
C GLY A 7 -4.54 -5.27 7.27
N ARG A 8 -5.64 -5.59 6.59
CA ARG A 8 -5.60 -5.93 5.19
C ARG A 8 -6.44 -4.99 4.36
N VAL A 9 -6.00 -4.82 3.14
CA VAL A 9 -6.70 -4.03 2.14
C VAL A 9 -6.69 -4.85 0.87
N SER A 10 -7.63 -4.62 -0.02
CA SER A 10 -7.60 -5.30 -1.31
C SER A 10 -7.73 -4.28 -2.43
N LEU A 11 -7.33 -4.68 -3.61
CA LEU A 11 -7.35 -3.82 -4.78
C LEU A 11 -7.76 -4.65 -5.99
N LEU A 12 -8.66 -4.10 -6.79
CA LEU A 12 -9.02 -4.74 -8.06
C LEU A 12 -8.00 -4.32 -9.12
N VAL A 13 -7.27 -5.30 -9.63
CA VAL A 13 -6.27 -5.08 -10.67
C VAL A 13 -6.65 -5.96 -11.84
N ASN A 14 -6.92 -5.34 -13.00
CA ASN A 14 -7.40 -6.06 -14.19
C ASN A 14 -8.60 -6.91 -13.84
N ASP A 15 -9.52 -6.34 -13.03
CA ASP A 15 -10.77 -6.98 -12.62
C ASP A 15 -10.60 -8.18 -11.70
N VAL A 16 -9.40 -8.40 -11.16
CA VAL A 16 -9.16 -9.47 -10.20
C VAL A 16 -8.86 -8.84 -8.86
N GLU A 17 -9.56 -9.28 -7.83
CA GLU A 17 -9.34 -8.75 -6.49
C GLU A 17 -8.06 -9.34 -5.92
N ARG A 18 -7.14 -8.46 -5.52
CA ARG A 18 -5.85 -8.86 -4.98
C ARG A 18 -5.71 -8.39 -3.55
N PRO A 19 -5.40 -9.27 -2.62
CA PRO A 19 -5.16 -8.83 -1.24
C PRO A 19 -3.86 -8.08 -1.13
N MET A 20 -3.80 -7.15 -0.20
CA MET A 20 -2.62 -6.31 0.03
C MET A 20 -2.31 -6.28 1.51
N ALA A 21 -1.02 -6.22 1.83
CA ALA A 21 -0.59 -6.07 3.20
C ALA A 21 0.82 -5.50 3.21
N LEU A 22 1.08 -4.58 4.12
CA LEU A 22 2.45 -4.11 4.34
C LEU A 22 3.04 -4.92 5.48
N THR A 23 3.50 -6.11 5.14
CA THR A 23 4.21 -6.96 6.07
C THR A 23 5.57 -6.35 6.34
N LEU A 24 6.27 -6.88 7.33
CA LEU A 24 7.62 -6.40 7.61
C LEU A 24 8.53 -6.57 6.40
N GLY A 25 8.39 -7.68 5.67
CA GLY A 25 9.15 -7.88 4.45
C GLY A 25 8.80 -6.87 3.38
N ALA A 26 7.50 -6.56 3.23
CA ALA A 26 7.07 -5.57 2.26
C ALA A 26 7.61 -4.18 2.62
N LEU A 27 7.62 -3.86 3.91
CA LEU A 27 8.18 -2.58 4.37
C LEU A 27 9.66 -2.49 4.07
N ALA A 28 10.38 -3.59 4.27
CA ALA A 28 11.81 -3.60 3.98
C ALA A 28 12.07 -3.39 2.49
N GLU A 29 11.27 -4.02 1.63
CA GLU A 29 11.39 -3.82 0.19
C GLU A 29 11.05 -2.38 -0.19
N LEU A 30 10.04 -1.83 0.48
CA LEU A 30 9.64 -0.45 0.22
C LEU A 30 10.76 0.52 0.56
N GLU A 31 11.46 0.28 1.66
CA GLU A 31 12.60 1.12 2.03
C GLU A 31 13.69 1.10 0.98
N VAL A 32 13.94 -0.06 0.41
CA VAL A 32 14.92 -0.17 -0.67
C VAL A 32 14.49 0.67 -1.87
N THR A 33 13.20 0.60 -2.20
CA THR A 33 12.66 1.36 -3.33
C THR A 33 12.76 2.87 -3.08
N LEU A 34 12.57 3.30 -1.84
CA LEU A 34 12.62 4.72 -1.51
C LEU A 34 14.05 5.28 -1.54
N GLY A 35 15.05 4.40 -1.44
CA GLY A 35 16.43 4.84 -1.49
C GLY A 35 16.80 5.69 -0.29
N ASP A 36 17.15 6.95 -0.54
CA ASP A 36 17.55 7.86 0.53
C ASP A 36 16.39 8.41 1.32
N ASP A 37 15.18 8.17 0.85
CA ASP A 37 13.98 8.64 1.53
C ASP A 37 13.62 7.68 2.67
N THR A 38 12.71 8.12 3.53
CA THR A 38 12.34 7.31 4.69
C THR A 38 10.86 6.99 4.66
N LEU A 39 10.49 5.95 5.40
CA LEU A 39 9.07 5.63 5.56
C LEU A 39 8.34 6.76 6.26
N VAL A 40 8.98 7.41 7.22
CA VAL A 40 8.36 8.53 7.92
C VAL A 40 8.04 9.66 6.94
N ALA A 41 8.99 9.98 6.06
CA ALA A 41 8.76 11.01 5.07
C ALA A 41 7.62 10.64 4.12
N LEU A 42 7.54 9.37 3.76
CA LEU A 42 6.45 8.90 2.90
C LEU A 42 5.10 9.06 3.59
N VAL A 43 5.02 8.68 4.86
CA VAL A 43 3.80 8.85 5.64
C VAL A 43 3.39 10.32 5.70
N GLU A 44 4.37 11.19 5.95
CA GLU A 44 4.09 12.62 6.00
C GLU A 44 3.57 13.16 4.69
N ARG A 45 4.11 12.70 3.57
CA ARG A 45 3.61 13.12 2.26
C ARG A 45 2.17 12.73 2.06
N PHE A 46 1.78 11.55 2.54
CA PHE A 46 0.39 11.14 2.43
C PHE A 46 -0.52 11.91 3.37
N GLU A 47 -0.02 12.27 4.55
CA GLU A 47 -0.81 13.05 5.49
C GLU A 47 -1.07 14.47 4.98
N THR A 48 -0.11 15.04 4.28
CA THR A 48 -0.24 16.43 3.81
C THR A 48 -0.75 16.52 2.38
N GLY A 49 -0.92 15.40 1.70
CA GLY A 49 -1.35 15.41 0.31
C GLY A 49 -0.24 15.69 -0.68
N ALA A 50 1.01 15.69 -0.22
CA ALA A 50 2.15 16.00 -1.08
C ALA A 50 2.79 14.77 -1.70
N PHE A 51 2.07 13.67 -1.75
CA PHE A 51 2.60 12.44 -2.34
C PHE A 51 2.60 12.52 -3.87
N SER A 52 3.46 11.72 -4.48
CA SER A 52 3.57 11.64 -5.93
C SER A 52 2.92 10.36 -6.43
N SER A 53 2.72 10.28 -7.76
CA SER A 53 2.24 9.03 -8.35
C SER A 53 3.25 7.91 -8.16
N GLY A 54 4.55 8.24 -8.12
CA GLY A 54 5.57 7.26 -7.82
C GLY A 54 5.42 6.70 -6.42
N ASP A 55 5.06 7.56 -5.46
CA ASP A 55 4.80 7.12 -4.10
C ASP A 55 3.63 6.13 -4.06
N VAL A 56 2.56 6.46 -4.77
CA VAL A 56 1.39 5.59 -4.84
C VAL A 56 1.78 4.24 -5.43
N LEU A 57 2.49 4.27 -6.54
CA LEU A 57 2.91 3.05 -7.22
C LEU A 57 3.79 2.18 -6.32
N SER A 58 4.74 2.79 -5.63
CA SER A 58 5.64 2.06 -4.73
C SER A 58 4.87 1.35 -3.63
N LEU A 59 3.89 2.05 -3.05
CA LEU A 59 3.05 1.47 -2.00
C LEU A 59 2.19 0.33 -2.52
N ILE A 60 1.60 0.51 -3.69
CA ILE A 60 0.75 -0.53 -4.27
C ILE A 60 1.57 -1.79 -4.56
N VAL A 61 2.75 -1.62 -5.17
CA VAL A 61 3.61 -2.77 -5.44
C VAL A 61 3.98 -3.49 -4.14
N ALA A 62 4.43 -2.74 -3.14
CA ALA A 62 4.82 -3.35 -1.87
C ALA A 62 3.64 -4.07 -1.23
N GLY A 63 2.46 -3.46 -1.26
CA GLY A 63 1.27 -4.06 -0.66
C GLY A 63 0.85 -5.33 -1.36
N LEU A 64 0.85 -5.33 -2.68
CA LEU A 64 0.48 -6.51 -3.45
C LEU A 64 1.47 -7.65 -3.21
N ARG A 65 2.76 -7.34 -3.19
CA ARG A 65 3.76 -8.36 -2.92
C ARG A 65 3.62 -8.89 -1.50
N GLY A 66 3.34 -8.02 -0.55
CA GLY A 66 3.07 -8.43 0.82
C GLY A 66 1.82 -9.29 0.95
N GLY A 67 0.87 -9.11 0.04
CA GLY A 67 -0.34 -9.91 0.00
C GLY A 67 -0.18 -11.24 -0.74
N GLY A 68 1.00 -11.50 -1.31
CA GLY A 68 1.29 -12.77 -1.90
C GLY A 68 1.42 -12.78 -3.42
N TRP A 69 1.27 -11.64 -4.07
CA TRP A 69 1.38 -11.57 -5.53
C TRP A 69 2.72 -10.94 -5.91
N SER A 70 3.56 -11.72 -6.58
CA SER A 70 4.90 -11.27 -6.96
C SER A 70 4.87 -10.34 -8.17
N VAL A 71 4.04 -9.33 -8.10
CA VAL A 71 3.89 -8.37 -9.20
C VAL A 71 5.12 -7.45 -9.24
N THR A 72 5.48 -7.02 -10.44
CA THR A 72 6.56 -6.06 -10.59
C THR A 72 5.97 -4.67 -10.86
N ARG A 73 6.80 -3.67 -10.62
CA ARG A 73 6.44 -2.30 -10.91
C ARG A 73 6.05 -2.14 -12.38
N SER A 74 6.81 -2.77 -13.25
CA SER A 74 6.57 -2.69 -14.68
C SER A 74 5.21 -3.25 -15.07
N GLU A 75 4.84 -4.38 -14.47
CA GLU A 75 3.54 -4.97 -14.74
C GLU A 75 2.41 -4.08 -14.28
N LEU A 76 2.60 -3.45 -13.13
CA LEU A 76 1.54 -2.62 -12.57
C LEU A 76 1.34 -1.33 -13.36
N LEU A 77 2.39 -0.84 -14.00
CA LEU A 77 2.29 0.40 -14.79
C LEU A 77 1.27 0.31 -15.90
N SER A 78 1.07 -0.88 -16.45
CA SER A 78 0.11 -1.06 -17.55
C SER A 78 -1.16 -1.74 -17.09
N ALA A 79 -1.34 -1.95 -15.79
CA ALA A 79 -2.52 -2.62 -15.27
C ALA A 79 -3.68 -1.63 -15.16
N ASP A 80 -4.88 -2.19 -15.21
CA ASP A 80 -6.11 -1.42 -15.02
C ASP A 80 -6.52 -1.53 -13.57
N ILE A 81 -6.48 -0.41 -12.86
CA ILE A 81 -6.80 -0.38 -11.44
C ILE A 81 -8.15 0.26 -11.23
N ALA A 82 -9.01 -0.40 -10.49
CA ALA A 82 -10.35 0.09 -10.23
C ALA A 82 -10.28 1.45 -9.55
N GLY A 83 -11.08 2.38 -10.05
CA GLY A 83 -11.07 3.75 -9.53
C GLY A 83 -9.97 4.62 -10.10
N GLY A 84 -9.11 4.08 -10.96
CA GLY A 84 -8.04 4.85 -11.59
C GLY A 84 -7.04 5.37 -10.59
N PRO A 85 -6.34 6.47 -10.93
CA PRO A 85 -5.32 7.03 -10.04
C PRO A 85 -5.86 7.44 -8.67
N MET A 86 -7.08 7.96 -8.62
CA MET A 86 -7.68 8.35 -7.34
C MET A 86 -7.96 7.13 -6.47
N GLY A 87 -8.46 6.05 -7.09
CA GLY A 87 -8.70 4.83 -6.35
C GLY A 87 -7.41 4.25 -5.83
N ALA A 88 -6.36 4.26 -6.66
CA ALA A 88 -5.06 3.75 -6.24
C ALA A 88 -4.51 4.57 -5.07
N ALA A 89 -4.61 5.90 -5.14
CA ALA A 89 -4.11 6.75 -4.07
C ALA A 89 -4.85 6.49 -2.76
N ARG A 90 -6.18 6.30 -2.84
CA ARG A 90 -6.97 6.04 -1.64
C ARG A 90 -6.55 4.72 -0.99
N VAL A 91 -6.35 3.69 -1.81
CA VAL A 91 -5.95 2.40 -1.29
C VAL A 91 -4.55 2.45 -0.69
N ALA A 92 -3.64 3.19 -1.35
CA ALA A 92 -2.29 3.36 -0.81
C ALA A 92 -2.32 4.03 0.56
N ALA A 93 -3.17 5.05 0.71
CA ALA A 93 -3.32 5.74 1.98
C ALA A 93 -3.88 4.80 3.06
N GLN A 94 -4.86 3.98 2.69
CA GLN A 94 -5.42 3.01 3.62
C GLN A 94 -4.36 2.00 4.06
N LEU A 95 -3.54 1.57 3.13
CA LEU A 95 -2.51 0.59 3.40
C LEU A 95 -1.50 1.15 4.42
N LEU A 96 -1.08 2.40 4.22
CA LEU A 96 -0.19 3.06 5.17
C LEU A 96 -0.84 3.22 6.54
N ALA A 97 -2.08 3.65 6.57
CA ALA A 97 -2.78 3.87 7.82
C ALA A 97 -2.86 2.57 8.62
N ARG A 98 -3.18 1.47 7.96
CA ARG A 98 -3.29 0.21 8.67
C ARG A 98 -1.96 -0.31 9.16
N ALA A 99 -0.90 -0.07 8.40
CA ALA A 99 0.42 -0.53 8.79
C ALA A 99 0.96 0.22 10.00
N PHE A 100 0.58 1.48 10.14
CA PHE A 100 1.17 2.34 11.17
C PHE A 100 0.20 2.75 12.26
N LEU A 101 -0.97 2.08 12.33
CA LEU A 101 -1.87 2.29 13.45
C LEU A 101 -1.22 1.79 14.72
N LEU A 102 -1.41 2.54 15.79
CA LEU A 102 -0.85 2.17 17.07
C LEU A 102 -1.62 1.02 17.68
N PRO A 103 -0.96 0.17 18.45
CA PRO A 103 -1.62 -0.99 19.02
C PRO A 103 -2.87 -0.67 19.84
N GLU A 104 -2.85 0.42 20.57
CA GLU A 104 -4.00 0.74 21.41
C GLU A 104 -5.25 1.00 20.59
N GLU A 105 -5.12 1.29 19.33
CA GLU A 105 -6.29 1.52 18.49
C GLU A 105 -7.00 0.25 18.10
N ARG A 106 -6.35 -0.87 18.31
CA ARG A 106 -6.94 -2.15 18.01
C ARG A 106 -7.38 -2.88 19.24
N ARG A 107 -7.02 -2.36 20.40
CA ARG A 107 -7.46 -2.97 21.62
C ARG A 107 -8.89 -2.61 21.83
N ALA A 108 -9.60 -3.55 22.22
CA ALA A 108 -10.99 -3.31 22.47
C ALA A 108 -11.18 -2.56 23.76
#